data_de111ec87c61aa8686614ffb7dd4276e
#
_entry.id   de111ec87c61aa8686614ffb7dd4276e
#
_cell.length_a   1.000
_cell.length_b   1.000
_cell.length_c   1.000
_cell.angle_alpha   90.00
_cell.angle_beta   90.00
_cell.angle_gamma   90.00
#
_symmetry.space_group_name_H-M   'P 1'
#
loop_
_entity.id
_entity.type
_entity.pdbx_description
1 polymer ?
#
loop_
_entity_poly.entity_id
_entity_poly.type
_entity_poly.pdbx_seq_one_letter_code
_entity_poly.pdbx_strand_id
1 'polypeptide(L)'
;IRRITRGNGKVIASSKVQVIQNLEGGIIRDIYVKTGQKVNKDDLLLKIDDTQFLGDLNSAKQQIVSLNNSLDLLKEERDILEPLVESGVEPRINLIRLLQRISQAESEYQVLRDQIPNLEDKLKRTSVTAPRDGIINRILISTTGGVIQPGNPILEMIPVDDDLILEVEIAPTDIAYVIKDQRAVVQLSAFDFAVYGSLDGVVLNVSADTITKEDGTTWYICLVSIPADGITSMSRKLEILPGMQATVNIVSGSKTILQYLLQPFTNIKNKAFRER
;
A
#
# COMPACT_ATOMS: atom_id res chain seq x y z
N ILE A 1 -18.46 -36.41 -12.08
CA ILE A 1 -19.05 -35.80 -10.86
C ILE A 1 -18.04 -34.76 -10.37
N ARG A 2 -18.47 -33.50 -10.23
CA ARG A 2 -17.61 -32.46 -9.64
C ARG A 2 -17.58 -32.66 -8.13
N ARG A 3 -16.38 -32.68 -7.57
CA ARG A 3 -16.21 -32.64 -6.12
C ARG A 3 -16.29 -31.18 -5.67
N ILE A 4 -17.09 -30.91 -4.66
CA ILE A 4 -17.27 -29.57 -4.09
C ILE A 4 -16.83 -29.64 -2.63
N THR A 5 -15.88 -28.78 -2.26
CA THR A 5 -15.51 -28.56 -0.86
C THR A 5 -16.29 -27.35 -0.36
N ARG A 6 -17.04 -27.50 0.71
CA ARG A 6 -17.87 -26.45 1.29
C ARG A 6 -17.19 -25.88 2.54
N GLY A 7 -17.12 -24.56 2.59
CA GLY A 7 -16.63 -23.82 3.76
C GLY A 7 -17.55 -22.67 4.10
N ASN A 8 -17.55 -22.26 5.36
CA ASN A 8 -18.17 -21.03 5.80
C ASN A 8 -17.10 -19.94 5.87
N GLY A 9 -17.45 -18.74 5.42
CA GLY A 9 -16.51 -17.65 5.37
C GLY A 9 -17.12 -16.32 5.78
N LYS A 10 -16.24 -15.37 5.97
CA LYS A 10 -16.56 -13.98 6.29
C LYS A 10 -15.85 -13.06 5.32
N VAL A 11 -16.56 -12.06 4.83
CA VAL A 11 -15.95 -11.00 4.02
C VAL A 11 -15.02 -10.20 4.91
N ILE A 12 -13.78 -10.11 4.52
CA ILE A 12 -12.79 -9.22 5.12
C ILE A 12 -12.36 -8.17 4.10
N ALA A 13 -11.92 -7.02 4.56
CA ALA A 13 -11.27 -6.06 3.67
C ALA A 13 -9.99 -6.70 3.11
N SER A 14 -9.75 -6.57 1.81
CA SER A 14 -8.55 -7.13 1.16
C SER A 14 -7.29 -6.51 1.73
N SER A 15 -7.38 -5.27 2.17
CA SER A 15 -6.29 -4.50 2.74
C SER A 15 -6.43 -4.38 4.25
N LYS A 16 -5.32 -4.64 4.94
CA LYS A 16 -5.19 -4.33 6.37
C LYS A 16 -5.30 -2.83 6.60
N VAL A 17 -5.80 -2.47 7.80
CA VAL A 17 -5.80 -1.08 8.26
C VAL A 17 -4.43 -0.45 8.02
N GLN A 18 -4.40 0.63 7.24
CA GLN A 18 -3.19 1.40 7.00
C GLN A 18 -3.05 2.47 8.06
N VAL A 19 -1.90 2.49 8.70
CA VAL A 19 -1.53 3.51 9.67
C VAL A 19 -0.80 4.61 8.91
N ILE A 20 -1.37 5.80 8.89
CA ILE A 20 -0.74 6.98 8.28
C ILE A 20 0.13 7.65 9.34
N GLN A 21 1.39 7.82 8.99
CA GLN A 21 2.44 8.41 9.83
C GLN A 21 3.10 9.56 9.09
N ASN A 22 3.72 10.48 9.84
CA ASN A 22 4.54 11.53 9.26
C ASN A 22 5.99 11.39 9.75
N LEU A 23 6.92 11.51 8.80
CA LEU A 23 8.35 11.33 9.07
C LEU A 23 8.96 12.54 9.77
N GLU A 24 8.51 13.76 9.44
CA GLU A 24 9.12 15.00 9.92
C GLU A 24 8.60 15.43 11.30
N GLY A 25 7.33 15.06 11.63
CA GLY A 25 6.66 15.58 12.82
C GLY A 25 6.34 17.07 12.70
N GLY A 26 6.01 17.70 13.82
CA GLY A 26 5.72 19.13 13.90
C GLY A 26 4.38 19.46 14.54
N ILE A 27 3.95 20.71 14.45
CA ILE A 27 2.68 21.19 15.01
C ILE A 27 1.56 20.98 13.99
N ILE A 28 0.45 20.39 14.41
CA ILE A 28 -0.74 20.24 13.54
C ILE A 28 -1.36 21.62 13.34
N ARG A 29 -1.41 22.06 12.11
CA ARG A 29 -2.08 23.30 11.73
C ARG A 29 -3.57 23.08 11.56
N ASP A 30 -3.97 22.15 10.69
CA ASP A 30 -5.35 21.85 10.35
C ASP A 30 -5.57 20.36 10.12
N ILE A 31 -6.79 19.88 10.44
CA ILE A 31 -7.26 18.53 10.15
C ILE A 31 -8.48 18.64 9.25
N TYR A 32 -8.44 18.06 8.06
CA TYR A 32 -9.48 18.22 7.03
C TYR A 32 -10.47 17.05 6.97
N VAL A 33 -10.21 15.98 7.71
CA VAL A 33 -11.02 14.75 7.66
C VAL A 33 -11.63 14.40 9.01
N LYS A 34 -12.68 13.59 8.98
CA LYS A 34 -13.37 13.07 10.16
C LYS A 34 -13.40 11.54 10.13
N THR A 35 -13.52 10.92 11.29
CA THR A 35 -13.74 9.48 11.41
C THR A 35 -15.00 9.06 10.64
N GLY A 36 -14.89 7.98 9.86
CA GLY A 36 -15.94 7.48 8.99
C GLY A 36 -16.03 8.16 7.61
N GLN A 37 -15.21 9.19 7.35
CA GLN A 37 -15.21 9.90 6.07
C GLN A 37 -14.52 9.08 4.99
N LYS A 38 -15.13 9.00 3.80
CA LYS A 38 -14.53 8.44 2.60
C LYS A 38 -13.59 9.48 1.99
N VAL A 39 -12.38 9.05 1.63
CA VAL A 39 -11.35 9.88 1.01
C VAL A 39 -10.83 9.20 -0.25
N ASN A 40 -10.46 9.99 -1.24
CA ASN A 40 -9.82 9.50 -2.45
C ASN A 40 -8.31 9.61 -2.31
N LYS A 41 -7.59 8.90 -3.18
CA LYS A 41 -6.14 9.05 -3.29
C LYS A 41 -5.76 10.51 -3.47
N ASP A 42 -4.68 10.92 -2.80
CA ASP A 42 -4.11 12.28 -2.78
C ASP A 42 -4.98 13.34 -2.09
N ASP A 43 -6.16 13.00 -1.53
CA ASP A 43 -6.92 13.93 -0.71
C ASP A 43 -6.12 14.35 0.52
N LEU A 44 -6.16 15.65 0.83
CA LEU A 44 -5.46 16.23 1.98
C LEU A 44 -6.16 15.84 3.29
N LEU A 45 -5.44 15.10 4.13
CA LEU A 45 -5.94 14.61 5.41
C LEU A 45 -5.68 15.60 6.54
N LEU A 46 -4.45 16.08 6.62
CA LEU A 46 -4.05 17.11 7.59
C LEU A 46 -2.85 17.92 7.07
N LYS A 47 -2.68 19.09 7.67
CA LYS A 47 -1.56 19.99 7.40
C LYS A 47 -0.76 20.20 8.67
N ILE A 48 0.55 19.99 8.59
CA ILE A 48 1.53 20.33 9.60
C ILE A 48 2.02 21.76 9.33
N ASP A 49 2.39 22.51 10.35
CA ASP A 49 2.97 23.85 10.19
C ASP A 49 4.24 23.77 9.34
N ASP A 50 4.22 24.45 8.23
CA ASP A 50 5.25 24.45 7.19
C ASP A 50 6.16 25.68 7.24
N THR A 51 5.94 26.58 8.19
CA THR A 51 6.64 27.86 8.25
C THR A 51 8.16 27.72 8.28
N GLN A 52 8.68 26.80 9.09
CA GLN A 52 10.10 26.54 9.20
C GLN A 52 10.66 25.93 7.91
N PHE A 53 9.97 24.92 7.35
CA PHE A 53 10.42 24.25 6.13
C PHE A 53 10.43 25.19 4.91
N LEU A 54 9.44 26.09 4.82
CA LEU A 54 9.39 27.16 3.81
C LEU A 54 10.54 28.13 3.99
N GLY A 55 10.85 28.52 5.24
CA GLY A 55 11.96 29.38 5.58
C GLY A 55 13.31 28.80 5.15
N ASP A 56 13.54 27.54 5.48
CA ASP A 56 14.78 26.83 5.12
C ASP A 56 14.94 26.70 3.61
N LEU A 57 13.86 26.32 2.89
CA LEU A 57 13.87 26.22 1.43
C LEU A 57 14.14 27.56 0.75
N ASN A 58 13.45 28.61 1.20
CA ASN A 58 13.64 29.96 0.64
C ASN A 58 15.06 30.48 0.91
N SER A 59 15.60 30.25 2.11
CA SER A 59 16.97 30.63 2.44
C SER A 59 17.98 29.91 1.54
N ALA A 60 17.84 28.61 1.34
CA ALA A 60 18.71 27.85 0.45
C ALA A 60 18.62 28.33 -1.01
N LYS A 61 17.40 28.61 -1.49
CA LYS A 61 17.20 29.17 -2.85
C LYS A 61 17.84 30.53 -3.01
N GLN A 62 17.74 31.41 -2.01
CA GLN A 62 18.39 32.72 -2.03
C GLN A 62 19.93 32.61 -2.04
N GLN A 63 20.48 31.69 -1.26
CA GLN A 63 21.92 31.42 -1.24
C GLN A 63 22.43 30.94 -2.60
N ILE A 64 21.69 30.04 -3.26
CA ILE A 64 22.00 29.58 -4.62
C ILE A 64 22.03 30.75 -5.61
N VAL A 65 21.01 31.61 -5.58
CA VAL A 65 20.97 32.80 -6.46
C VAL A 65 22.18 33.73 -6.22
N SER A 66 22.49 34.00 -4.94
CA SER A 66 23.65 34.83 -4.59
C SER A 66 24.98 34.21 -5.05
N LEU A 67 25.12 32.90 -4.85
CA LEU A 67 26.33 32.19 -5.25
C LEU A 67 26.46 32.07 -6.77
N ASN A 68 25.37 31.91 -7.48
CA ASN A 68 25.38 31.90 -8.93
C ASN A 68 25.82 33.27 -9.51
N ASN A 69 25.29 34.37 -8.96
CA ASN A 69 25.72 35.72 -9.34
C ASN A 69 27.21 35.93 -9.07
N SER A 70 27.73 35.42 -7.96
CA SER A 70 29.15 35.48 -7.64
C SER A 70 30.00 34.65 -8.62
N LEU A 71 29.52 33.47 -9.00
CA LEU A 71 30.17 32.62 -10.01
C LEU A 71 30.22 33.30 -11.38
N ASP A 72 29.15 33.96 -11.79
CA ASP A 72 29.09 34.67 -13.06
C ASP A 72 30.15 35.79 -13.09
N LEU A 73 30.28 36.56 -12.00
CA LEU A 73 31.31 37.59 -11.86
C LEU A 73 32.74 37.02 -11.90
N LEU A 74 32.98 35.90 -11.18
CA LEU A 74 34.28 35.22 -11.19
C LEU A 74 34.63 34.67 -12.57
N LYS A 75 33.65 34.21 -13.34
CA LYS A 75 33.84 33.70 -14.69
C LYS A 75 34.13 34.90 -15.67
N GLU A 76 33.44 36.00 -15.49
CA GLU A 76 33.75 37.21 -16.22
C GLU A 76 35.17 37.72 -15.93
N GLU A 77 35.60 37.76 -14.66
CA GLU A 77 36.98 38.06 -14.24
C GLU A 77 37.98 37.13 -14.92
N ARG A 78 37.68 35.81 -14.99
CA ARG A 78 38.52 34.83 -15.69
C ARG A 78 38.65 35.17 -17.18
N ASP A 79 37.55 35.43 -17.85
CA ASP A 79 37.51 35.68 -19.30
C ASP A 79 38.31 36.95 -19.67
N ILE A 80 38.44 37.92 -18.74
CA ILE A 80 39.28 39.10 -18.89
C ILE A 80 40.74 38.77 -18.59
N LEU A 81 41.02 38.01 -17.54
CA LEU A 81 42.38 37.76 -17.06
C LEU A 81 43.16 36.75 -17.92
N GLU A 82 42.47 35.74 -18.48
CA GLU A 82 43.09 34.66 -19.23
C GLU A 82 43.90 35.14 -20.43
N PRO A 83 43.38 36.05 -21.32
CA PRO A 83 44.16 36.56 -22.45
C PRO A 83 45.34 37.49 -22.01
N LEU A 84 45.21 38.17 -20.86
CA LEU A 84 46.29 38.97 -20.30
C LEU A 84 47.47 38.12 -19.79
N VAL A 85 47.18 36.99 -19.23
CA VAL A 85 48.18 36.00 -18.81
C VAL A 85 48.84 35.33 -20.01
N GLU A 86 48.09 35.02 -21.08
CA GLU A 86 48.62 34.44 -22.32
C GLU A 86 49.55 35.41 -23.03
N SER A 87 49.24 36.71 -23.00
CA SER A 87 50.10 37.78 -23.55
C SER A 87 51.30 38.14 -22.69
N GLY A 88 51.45 37.56 -21.50
CA GLY A 88 52.55 37.81 -20.56
C GLY A 88 52.42 39.12 -19.80
N VAL A 89 51.29 39.82 -19.84
CA VAL A 89 51.02 41.06 -19.11
C VAL A 89 50.74 40.80 -17.65
N GLU A 90 50.05 39.70 -17.34
CA GLU A 90 49.69 39.30 -15.96
C GLU A 90 50.40 38.01 -15.52
N PRO A 91 50.75 37.88 -14.23
CA PRO A 91 51.34 36.66 -13.68
C PRO A 91 50.35 35.49 -13.66
N ARG A 92 50.79 34.32 -14.13
CA ARG A 92 49.99 33.08 -14.16
C ARG A 92 49.43 32.68 -12.81
N ILE A 93 50.09 33.05 -11.70
CA ILE A 93 49.63 32.74 -10.33
C ILE A 93 48.27 33.41 -10.04
N ASN A 94 47.96 34.55 -10.63
CA ASN A 94 46.68 35.23 -10.45
C ASN A 94 45.52 34.43 -11.08
N LEU A 95 45.73 33.90 -12.27
CA LEU A 95 44.78 33.03 -12.92
C LEU A 95 44.53 31.73 -12.13
N ILE A 96 45.59 31.13 -11.61
CA ILE A 96 45.48 29.91 -10.77
C ILE A 96 44.64 30.18 -9.52
N ARG A 97 44.87 31.30 -8.83
CA ARG A 97 44.05 31.67 -7.66
C ARG A 97 42.59 31.92 -8.02
N LEU A 98 42.34 32.54 -9.14
CA LEU A 98 40.97 32.79 -9.62
C LEU A 98 40.27 31.46 -9.95
N LEU A 99 40.92 30.53 -10.65
CA LEU A 99 40.38 29.19 -10.94
C LEU A 99 40.11 28.40 -9.67
N GLN A 100 40.96 28.51 -8.64
CA GLN A 100 40.68 27.88 -7.34
C GLN A 100 39.42 28.46 -6.67
N ARG A 101 39.22 29.79 -6.73
CA ARG A 101 37.99 30.46 -6.21
C ARG A 101 36.76 30.00 -6.94
N ILE A 102 36.82 29.91 -8.28
CA ILE A 102 35.73 29.42 -9.12
C ILE A 102 35.40 27.98 -8.72
N SER A 103 36.38 27.11 -8.68
CA SER A 103 36.17 25.70 -8.32
C SER A 103 35.56 25.51 -6.92
N GLN A 104 36.00 26.33 -5.95
CA GLN A 104 35.42 26.31 -4.60
C GLN A 104 33.94 26.76 -4.63
N ALA A 105 33.64 27.86 -5.31
CA ALA A 105 32.28 28.38 -5.43
C ALA A 105 31.37 27.42 -6.21
N GLU A 106 31.87 26.75 -7.26
CA GLU A 106 31.15 25.73 -7.99
C GLU A 106 30.83 24.52 -7.11
N SER A 107 31.76 24.08 -6.28
CA SER A 107 31.55 22.99 -5.31
C SER A 107 30.47 23.35 -4.29
N GLU A 108 30.50 24.58 -3.77
CA GLU A 108 29.51 25.08 -2.82
C GLU A 108 28.13 25.19 -3.45
N TYR A 109 28.06 25.69 -4.70
CA TYR A 109 26.84 25.75 -5.48
C TYR A 109 26.21 24.34 -5.67
N GLN A 110 27.00 23.34 -6.01
CA GLN A 110 26.52 21.97 -6.18
C GLN A 110 25.97 21.40 -4.87
N VAL A 111 26.66 21.58 -3.76
CA VAL A 111 26.20 21.11 -2.44
C VAL A 111 24.84 21.72 -2.07
N LEU A 112 24.70 23.03 -2.25
CA LEU A 112 23.42 23.71 -1.98
C LEU A 112 22.32 23.26 -2.94
N ARG A 113 22.62 23.12 -4.23
CA ARG A 113 21.69 22.64 -5.24
C ARG A 113 21.17 21.23 -4.91
N ASP A 114 22.05 20.34 -4.46
CA ASP A 114 21.72 18.96 -4.10
C ASP A 114 20.88 18.88 -2.81
N GLN A 115 20.87 19.93 -1.98
CA GLN A 115 20.02 20.02 -0.79
C GLN A 115 18.57 20.41 -1.10
N ILE A 116 18.32 21.14 -2.22
CA ILE A 116 16.99 21.65 -2.57
C ILE A 116 15.94 20.54 -2.65
N PRO A 117 16.14 19.40 -3.35
CA PRO A 117 15.15 18.33 -3.43
C PRO A 117 14.76 17.79 -2.05
N ASN A 118 15.71 17.64 -1.14
CA ASN A 118 15.46 17.18 0.22
C ASN A 118 14.59 18.17 1.01
N LEU A 119 14.82 19.48 0.84
CA LEU A 119 14.01 20.51 1.49
C LEU A 119 12.60 20.58 0.89
N GLU A 120 12.48 20.44 -0.43
CA GLU A 120 11.18 20.36 -1.12
C GLU A 120 10.38 19.13 -0.68
N ASP A 121 11.03 17.97 -0.53
CA ASP A 121 10.40 16.76 -0.03
C ASP A 121 9.94 16.90 1.43
N LYS A 122 10.74 17.51 2.30
CA LYS A 122 10.33 17.82 3.67
C LYS A 122 9.10 18.72 3.69
N LEU A 123 9.11 19.79 2.89
CA LEU A 123 7.96 20.68 2.74
C LEU A 123 6.73 19.94 2.22
N LYS A 124 6.86 19.09 1.21
CA LYS A 124 5.76 18.27 0.69
C LYS A 124 5.17 17.37 1.76
N ARG A 125 6.00 16.76 2.61
CA ARG A 125 5.55 15.89 3.72
C ARG A 125 4.82 16.63 4.83
N THR A 126 4.85 17.97 4.91
CA THR A 126 3.98 18.73 5.82
C THR A 126 2.50 18.63 5.45
N SER A 127 2.20 18.32 4.20
CA SER A 127 0.84 18.01 3.73
C SER A 127 0.67 16.50 3.70
N VAL A 128 -0.05 15.96 4.66
CA VAL A 128 -0.30 14.52 4.74
C VAL A 128 -1.52 14.20 3.90
N THR A 129 -1.34 13.40 2.85
CA THR A 129 -2.40 13.01 1.92
C THR A 129 -2.72 11.53 2.01
N ALA A 130 -3.88 11.14 1.50
CA ALA A 130 -4.29 9.75 1.42
C ALA A 130 -3.45 9.00 0.34
N PRO A 131 -2.79 7.88 0.68
CA PRO A 131 -1.98 7.12 -0.27
C PRO A 131 -2.81 6.39 -1.33
N ARG A 132 -4.10 6.15 -1.03
CA ARG A 132 -5.10 5.50 -1.89
C ARG A 132 -6.52 5.82 -1.42
N ASP A 133 -7.51 5.38 -2.17
CA ASP A 133 -8.92 5.49 -1.79
C ASP A 133 -9.20 4.68 -0.52
N GLY A 134 -10.01 5.23 0.38
CA GLY A 134 -10.28 4.57 1.65
C GLY A 134 -11.30 5.29 2.52
N ILE A 135 -11.51 4.73 3.70
CA ILE A 135 -12.36 5.30 4.76
C ILE A 135 -11.50 5.53 5.99
N ILE A 136 -11.59 6.72 6.56
CA ILE A 136 -10.89 7.05 7.81
C ILE A 136 -11.50 6.24 8.95
N ASN A 137 -10.74 5.30 9.49
CA ASN A 137 -11.17 4.43 10.58
C ASN A 137 -11.13 5.17 11.92
N ARG A 138 -9.98 5.79 12.21
CA ARG A 138 -9.76 6.50 13.47
C ARG A 138 -8.70 7.57 13.32
N ILE A 139 -8.93 8.73 13.93
CA ILE A 139 -7.94 9.79 14.05
C ILE A 139 -7.33 9.69 15.45
N LEU A 140 -6.03 9.42 15.51
CA LEU A 140 -5.30 9.21 16.77
C LEU A 140 -4.91 10.54 17.42
N ILE A 141 -4.70 11.56 16.60
CA ILE A 141 -4.34 12.91 17.03
C ILE A 141 -5.41 13.87 16.50
N SER A 142 -6.31 14.31 17.38
CA SER A 142 -7.51 15.10 16.99
C SER A 142 -7.43 16.57 17.37
N THR A 143 -6.29 17.04 17.93
CA THR A 143 -6.18 18.40 18.45
C THR A 143 -5.32 19.25 17.53
N THR A 144 -5.91 20.30 16.95
CA THR A 144 -5.17 21.38 16.28
C THR A 144 -4.25 22.08 17.28
N GLY A 145 -3.03 22.42 16.86
CA GLY A 145 -1.97 22.91 17.74
C GLY A 145 -1.23 21.81 18.51
N GLY A 146 -1.65 20.55 18.40
CA GLY A 146 -0.93 19.41 18.97
C GLY A 146 0.41 19.17 18.26
N VAL A 147 1.39 18.64 19.01
CA VAL A 147 2.72 18.28 18.47
C VAL A 147 2.75 16.80 18.12
N ILE A 148 3.16 16.49 16.89
CA ILE A 148 3.43 15.13 16.42
C ILE A 148 4.93 14.91 16.47
N GLN A 149 5.34 13.80 17.07
CA GLN A 149 6.74 13.36 16.96
C GLN A 149 6.98 12.64 15.63
N PRO A 150 8.19 12.72 15.05
CA PRO A 150 8.56 11.98 13.86
C PRO A 150 8.24 10.48 13.98
N GLY A 151 7.57 9.92 12.97
CA GLY A 151 7.20 8.51 12.93
C GLY A 151 5.97 8.12 13.75
N ASN A 152 5.37 9.02 14.51
CA ASN A 152 4.15 8.71 15.27
C ASN A 152 2.93 8.51 14.34
N PRO A 153 2.06 7.55 14.67
CA PRO A 153 0.82 7.34 13.95
C PRO A 153 -0.15 8.52 14.16
N ILE A 154 -0.73 8.99 13.07
CA ILE A 154 -1.65 10.15 13.04
C ILE A 154 -3.09 9.68 12.92
N LEU A 155 -3.34 8.80 11.98
CA LEU A 155 -4.66 8.26 11.71
C LEU A 155 -4.57 6.85 11.10
N GLU A 156 -5.65 6.14 11.20
CA GLU A 156 -5.85 4.83 10.61
C GLU A 156 -6.85 4.94 9.46
N MET A 157 -6.56 4.32 8.34
CA MET A 157 -7.41 4.28 7.17
C MET A 157 -7.64 2.83 6.74
N ILE A 158 -8.87 2.51 6.39
CA ILE A 158 -9.22 1.24 5.74
C ILE A 158 -9.29 1.53 4.24
N PRO A 159 -8.38 0.95 3.43
CA PRO A 159 -8.46 1.09 1.99
C PRO A 159 -9.76 0.48 1.44
N VAL A 160 -10.34 1.14 0.44
CA VAL A 160 -11.45 0.58 -0.36
C VAL A 160 -10.79 0.05 -1.63
N ASP A 161 -10.43 -1.23 -1.59
CA ASP A 161 -9.88 -1.90 -2.77
C ASP A 161 -11.03 -2.43 -3.64
N ASP A 162 -10.77 -2.56 -4.94
CA ASP A 162 -11.74 -3.09 -5.90
C ASP A 162 -12.02 -4.59 -5.69
N ASP A 163 -11.18 -5.31 -4.93
CA ASP A 163 -11.35 -6.71 -4.62
C ASP A 163 -11.66 -6.93 -3.13
N LEU A 164 -12.68 -7.72 -2.87
CA LEU A 164 -13.02 -8.20 -1.53
C LEU A 164 -12.45 -9.61 -1.34
N ILE A 165 -11.99 -9.90 -0.13
CA ILE A 165 -11.48 -11.21 0.23
C ILE A 165 -12.46 -11.87 1.20
N LEU A 166 -12.76 -13.15 0.94
CA LEU A 166 -13.42 -14.02 1.90
C LEU A 166 -12.38 -14.86 2.63
N GLU A 167 -12.41 -14.79 3.92
CA GLU A 167 -11.73 -15.71 4.80
C GLU A 167 -12.64 -16.91 5.05
N VAL A 168 -12.29 -18.06 4.48
CA VAL A 168 -13.12 -19.27 4.45
C VAL A 168 -12.50 -20.36 5.30
N GLU A 169 -13.28 -20.95 6.18
CA GLU A 169 -12.88 -22.06 7.05
C GLU A 169 -13.13 -23.38 6.34
N ILE A 170 -12.05 -24.14 6.16
CA ILE A 170 -12.07 -25.47 5.51
C ILE A 170 -11.72 -26.54 6.53
N ALA A 171 -12.50 -27.60 6.56
CA ALA A 171 -12.23 -28.73 7.44
C ALA A 171 -10.93 -29.44 7.05
N PRO A 172 -10.13 -29.95 8.04
CA PRO A 172 -8.88 -30.66 7.76
C PRO A 172 -9.05 -31.88 6.84
N THR A 173 -10.22 -32.50 6.83
CA THR A 173 -10.56 -33.62 5.94
C THR A 173 -10.63 -33.26 4.47
N ASP A 174 -10.88 -31.99 4.16
CA ASP A 174 -11.13 -31.50 2.81
C ASP A 174 -9.99 -30.64 2.25
N ILE A 175 -9.05 -30.23 3.09
CA ILE A 175 -7.97 -29.31 2.70
C ILE A 175 -7.07 -29.87 1.57
N ALA A 176 -6.87 -31.17 1.53
CA ALA A 176 -6.07 -31.83 0.50
C ALA A 176 -6.59 -31.62 -0.94
N TYR A 177 -7.83 -31.15 -1.07
CA TYR A 177 -8.48 -30.92 -2.37
C TYR A 177 -8.61 -29.44 -2.73
N VAL A 178 -8.18 -28.55 -1.85
CA VAL A 178 -8.22 -27.11 -2.06
C VAL A 178 -6.82 -26.62 -2.41
N ILE A 179 -6.69 -26.05 -3.61
CA ILE A 179 -5.45 -25.50 -4.11
C ILE A 179 -5.68 -24.10 -4.66
N LYS A 180 -4.62 -23.32 -4.75
CA LYS A 180 -4.63 -21.99 -5.36
C LYS A 180 -5.22 -22.03 -6.78
N ASP A 181 -5.85 -20.92 -7.20
CA ASP A 181 -6.44 -20.68 -8.52
C ASP A 181 -7.69 -21.53 -8.84
N GLN A 182 -8.24 -22.25 -7.87
CA GLN A 182 -9.51 -22.94 -8.04
C GLN A 182 -10.68 -21.96 -8.04
N ARG A 183 -11.69 -22.27 -8.88
CA ARG A 183 -12.95 -21.54 -8.90
C ARG A 183 -13.75 -21.83 -7.63
N ALA A 184 -14.28 -20.79 -7.03
CA ALA A 184 -15.18 -20.85 -5.90
C ALA A 184 -16.50 -20.18 -6.25
N VAL A 185 -17.59 -20.76 -5.77
CA VAL A 185 -18.93 -20.18 -5.89
C VAL A 185 -19.35 -19.71 -4.51
N VAL A 186 -19.56 -18.41 -4.39
CA VAL A 186 -19.81 -17.71 -3.13
C VAL A 186 -21.27 -17.32 -3.01
N GLN A 187 -21.90 -17.64 -1.91
CA GLN A 187 -23.25 -17.27 -1.56
C GLN A 187 -23.22 -16.44 -0.27
N LEU A 188 -23.53 -15.15 -0.36
CA LEU A 188 -23.57 -14.25 0.78
C LEU A 188 -24.85 -14.50 1.58
N SER A 189 -24.74 -14.72 2.88
CA SER A 189 -25.90 -15.01 3.76
C SER A 189 -26.83 -13.81 3.95
N ALA A 190 -26.34 -12.60 3.69
CA ALA A 190 -27.12 -11.37 3.75
C ALA A 190 -28.12 -11.22 2.59
N PHE A 191 -27.95 -12.02 1.51
CA PHE A 191 -28.78 -11.91 0.31
C PHE A 191 -29.39 -13.26 -0.04
N ASP A 192 -30.65 -13.24 -0.48
CA ASP A 192 -31.32 -14.45 -0.97
C ASP A 192 -30.70 -14.89 -2.30
N PHE A 193 -30.00 -16.03 -2.30
CA PHE A 193 -29.33 -16.54 -3.49
C PHE A 193 -30.31 -16.91 -4.64
N ALA A 194 -31.58 -17.16 -4.33
CA ALA A 194 -32.59 -17.44 -5.35
C ALA A 194 -32.93 -16.18 -6.17
N VAL A 195 -32.78 -15.01 -5.55
CA VAL A 195 -33.09 -13.71 -6.20
C VAL A 195 -31.83 -13.09 -6.78
N TYR A 196 -30.71 -13.14 -6.03
CA TYR A 196 -29.48 -12.41 -6.35
C TYR A 196 -28.37 -13.29 -6.95
N GLY A 197 -28.56 -14.61 -6.93
CA GLY A 197 -27.58 -15.58 -7.47
C GLY A 197 -26.38 -15.79 -6.56
N SER A 198 -25.27 -16.21 -7.16
CA SER A 198 -23.99 -16.46 -6.51
C SER A 198 -22.89 -15.68 -7.20
N LEU A 199 -21.84 -15.35 -6.45
CA LEU A 199 -20.63 -14.69 -6.97
C LEU A 199 -19.60 -15.75 -7.37
N ASP A 200 -18.92 -15.50 -8.47
CA ASP A 200 -17.73 -16.27 -8.85
C ASP A 200 -16.50 -15.68 -8.11
N GLY A 201 -15.78 -16.53 -7.44
CA GLY A 201 -14.54 -16.20 -6.77
C GLY A 201 -13.41 -17.14 -7.19
N VAL A 202 -12.20 -16.77 -6.81
CA VAL A 202 -10.99 -17.55 -7.07
C VAL A 202 -10.21 -17.72 -5.77
N VAL A 203 -9.74 -18.95 -5.50
CA VAL A 203 -8.88 -19.24 -4.35
C VAL A 203 -7.54 -18.55 -4.54
N LEU A 204 -7.22 -17.59 -3.67
CA LEU A 204 -5.93 -16.86 -3.70
C LEU A 204 -4.83 -17.63 -2.97
N ASN A 205 -5.16 -18.13 -1.79
CA ASN A 205 -4.20 -18.79 -0.93
C ASN A 205 -4.90 -19.70 0.08
N VAL A 206 -4.16 -20.71 0.55
CA VAL A 206 -4.57 -21.62 1.61
C VAL A 206 -3.53 -21.55 2.73
N SER A 207 -3.96 -21.42 3.97
CA SER A 207 -3.02 -21.39 5.11
C SER A 207 -2.20 -22.68 5.19
N ALA A 208 -0.93 -22.55 5.55
CA ALA A 208 -0.04 -23.68 5.75
C ALA A 208 -0.30 -24.39 7.10
N ASP A 209 -0.98 -23.72 8.03
CA ASP A 209 -1.27 -24.22 9.39
C ASP A 209 -2.74 -24.04 9.72
N THR A 210 -3.21 -24.78 10.72
CA THR A 210 -4.58 -24.74 11.22
C THR A 210 -4.74 -23.69 12.31
N ILE A 211 -5.92 -23.10 12.39
CA ILE A 211 -6.35 -22.34 13.56
C ILE A 211 -7.25 -23.22 14.44
N THR A 212 -7.08 -23.11 15.75
CA THR A 212 -7.94 -23.79 16.72
C THR A 212 -8.88 -22.76 17.33
N LYS A 213 -10.18 -23.01 17.27
CA LYS A 213 -11.20 -22.19 17.91
C LYS A 213 -11.31 -22.50 19.39
N GLU A 214 -12.02 -21.65 20.14
CA GLU A 214 -12.29 -21.83 21.57
C GLU A 214 -13.07 -23.11 21.88
N ASP A 215 -13.83 -23.65 20.93
CA ASP A 215 -14.55 -24.91 21.00
C ASP A 215 -13.67 -26.15 20.77
N GLY A 216 -12.35 -25.96 20.54
CA GLY A 216 -11.38 -27.03 20.30
C GLY A 216 -11.38 -27.55 18.85
N THR A 217 -12.21 -27.02 17.97
CA THR A 217 -12.23 -27.40 16.54
C THR A 217 -11.10 -26.75 15.78
N THR A 218 -10.49 -27.48 14.85
CA THR A 218 -9.38 -27.00 14.01
C THR A 218 -9.84 -26.80 12.57
N TRP A 219 -9.41 -25.69 11.97
CA TRP A 219 -9.78 -25.28 10.61
C TRP A 219 -8.58 -24.74 9.86
N TYR A 220 -8.53 -24.99 8.56
CA TYR A 220 -7.63 -24.28 7.65
C TYR A 220 -8.31 -23.01 7.14
N ILE A 221 -7.55 -21.93 7.00
CA ILE A 221 -8.05 -20.69 6.40
C ILE A 221 -7.71 -20.68 4.92
N CYS A 222 -8.75 -20.50 4.12
CA CYS A 222 -8.64 -20.32 2.69
C CYS A 222 -9.09 -18.90 2.33
N LEU A 223 -8.25 -18.16 1.61
CA LEU A 223 -8.57 -16.82 1.11
C LEU A 223 -9.13 -16.93 -0.30
N VAL A 224 -10.33 -16.40 -0.51
CA VAL A 224 -11.02 -16.38 -1.81
C VAL A 224 -11.26 -14.95 -2.22
N SER A 225 -10.75 -14.54 -3.39
CA SER A 225 -11.06 -13.24 -3.98
C SER A 225 -12.43 -13.27 -4.62
N ILE A 226 -13.18 -12.21 -4.43
CA ILE A 226 -14.43 -11.92 -5.13
C ILE A 226 -14.37 -10.52 -5.71
N PRO A 227 -14.92 -10.28 -6.92
CA PRO A 227 -14.94 -8.94 -7.49
C PRO A 227 -15.79 -8.00 -6.65
N ALA A 228 -15.29 -6.80 -6.40
CA ALA A 228 -16.00 -5.78 -5.62
C ALA A 228 -17.17 -5.13 -6.38
N ASP A 229 -17.29 -5.38 -7.68
CA ASP A 229 -18.40 -4.87 -8.51
C ASP A 229 -19.79 -5.26 -7.99
N GLY A 230 -19.81 -6.08 -6.93
CA GLY A 230 -21.01 -6.50 -6.24
C GLY A 230 -21.88 -7.44 -7.07
N ILE A 231 -23.01 -7.79 -6.50
CA ILE A 231 -24.03 -8.55 -7.19
C ILE A 231 -24.79 -7.57 -8.10
N THR A 232 -24.53 -7.62 -9.40
CA THR A 232 -25.31 -6.88 -10.38
C THR A 232 -26.59 -7.67 -10.68
N SER A 233 -27.60 -7.49 -9.88
CA SER A 233 -28.97 -7.92 -10.24
C SER A 233 -29.65 -6.83 -11.06
N MET A 234 -30.62 -7.23 -11.93
CA MET A 234 -31.26 -6.39 -12.93
C MET A 234 -31.78 -5.00 -12.46
N SER A 235 -31.69 -4.64 -11.17
CA SER A 235 -32.27 -3.40 -10.66
C SER A 235 -31.51 -2.68 -9.57
N ARG A 236 -30.46 -3.26 -8.96
CA ARG A 236 -29.66 -2.61 -7.90
C ARG A 236 -28.24 -3.19 -7.82
N LYS A 237 -27.25 -2.29 -7.78
CA LYS A 237 -25.89 -2.62 -7.36
C LYS A 237 -25.92 -2.78 -5.83
N LEU A 238 -25.73 -4.00 -5.34
CA LEU A 238 -25.66 -4.29 -3.90
C LEU A 238 -24.21 -4.16 -3.46
N GLU A 239 -23.98 -3.32 -2.49
CA GLU A 239 -22.66 -3.12 -1.91
C GLU A 239 -22.35 -4.25 -0.91
N ILE A 240 -21.23 -4.93 -1.12
CA ILE A 240 -20.75 -5.99 -0.22
C ILE A 240 -19.90 -5.32 0.85
N LEU A 241 -20.27 -5.52 2.12
CA LEU A 241 -19.59 -4.91 3.26
C LEU A 241 -18.71 -5.92 3.99
N PRO A 242 -17.53 -5.51 4.46
CA PRO A 242 -16.73 -6.32 5.38
C PRO A 242 -17.56 -6.75 6.60
N GLY A 243 -17.38 -8.00 7.01
CA GLY A 243 -18.16 -8.59 8.10
C GLY A 243 -19.33 -9.46 7.68
N MET A 244 -19.78 -9.38 6.41
CA MET A 244 -20.81 -10.26 5.90
C MET A 244 -20.39 -11.73 5.90
N GLN A 245 -21.28 -12.63 6.28
CA GLN A 245 -21.03 -14.07 6.24
C GLN A 245 -21.39 -14.64 4.86
N ALA A 246 -20.64 -15.67 4.47
CA ALA A 246 -20.84 -16.35 3.19
C ALA A 246 -20.65 -17.87 3.33
N THR A 247 -21.36 -18.61 2.48
CA THR A 247 -21.06 -20.01 2.22
C THR A 247 -20.30 -20.10 0.89
N VAL A 248 -19.16 -20.79 0.91
CA VAL A 248 -18.27 -20.91 -0.24
C VAL A 248 -18.19 -22.36 -0.68
N ASN A 249 -18.45 -22.61 -1.96
CA ASN A 249 -18.35 -23.92 -2.58
C ASN A 249 -17.16 -23.91 -3.56
N ILE A 250 -16.05 -24.53 -3.14
CA ILE A 250 -14.81 -24.62 -3.96
C ILE A 250 -14.92 -25.84 -4.87
N VAL A 251 -14.69 -25.63 -6.17
CA VAL A 251 -14.73 -26.71 -7.15
C VAL A 251 -13.39 -27.43 -7.19
N SER A 252 -13.30 -28.55 -6.50
CA SER A 252 -12.03 -29.26 -6.19
C SER A 252 -11.66 -30.34 -7.22
N GLY A 253 -12.20 -30.30 -8.41
CA GLY A 253 -11.87 -31.24 -9.48
C GLY A 253 -13.03 -32.11 -9.96
N SER A 254 -12.82 -32.90 -11.00
CA SER A 254 -13.79 -33.85 -11.55
C SER A 254 -13.31 -35.28 -11.38
N LYS A 255 -14.14 -36.12 -10.77
CA LYS A 255 -13.96 -37.57 -10.80
C LYS A 255 -14.85 -38.17 -11.88
N THR A 256 -14.33 -39.12 -12.64
CA THR A 256 -15.16 -39.86 -13.59
C THR A 256 -16.12 -40.78 -12.85
N ILE A 257 -17.31 -41.01 -13.41
CA ILE A 257 -18.32 -41.91 -12.81
C ILE A 257 -17.72 -43.30 -12.57
N LEU A 258 -16.85 -43.75 -13.45
CA LEU A 258 -16.17 -45.04 -13.34
C LEU A 258 -15.23 -45.08 -12.12
N GLN A 259 -14.48 -44.01 -11.84
CA GLN A 259 -13.65 -43.91 -10.62
C GLN A 259 -14.49 -43.94 -9.34
N TYR A 260 -15.65 -43.32 -9.37
CA TYR A 260 -16.55 -43.34 -8.20
C TYR A 260 -17.12 -44.73 -7.91
N LEU A 261 -17.50 -45.48 -8.96
CA LEU A 261 -18.02 -46.86 -8.86
C LEU A 261 -16.94 -47.87 -8.45
N LEU A 262 -15.69 -47.66 -8.90
CA LEU A 262 -14.57 -48.57 -8.60
C LEU A 262 -13.89 -48.30 -7.24
N GLN A 263 -14.12 -47.13 -6.64
CA GLN A 263 -13.48 -46.72 -5.38
C GLN A 263 -13.69 -47.66 -4.22
N PRO A 264 -14.91 -48.23 -3.96
CA PRO A 264 -15.08 -49.23 -2.90
C PRO A 264 -14.28 -50.53 -3.15
N PHE A 265 -14.14 -50.95 -4.40
CA PHE A 265 -13.40 -52.18 -4.73
C PHE A 265 -11.88 -51.99 -4.58
N THR A 266 -11.34 -50.84 -4.92
CA THR A 266 -9.90 -50.52 -4.73
C THR A 266 -9.54 -50.34 -3.28
N ASN A 267 -10.44 -49.82 -2.42
CA ASN A 267 -10.23 -49.70 -0.99
C ASN A 267 -10.22 -51.05 -0.24
N ILE A 268 -11.05 -52.02 -0.72
CA ILE A 268 -11.08 -53.38 -0.20
C ILE A 268 -9.75 -54.09 -0.53
N LYS A 269 -9.25 -53.93 -1.75
CA LYS A 269 -7.99 -54.54 -2.17
C LYS A 269 -6.80 -54.04 -1.33
N ASN A 270 -6.73 -52.73 -1.05
CA ASN A 270 -5.65 -52.14 -0.24
C ASN A 270 -5.74 -52.47 1.28
N LYS A 271 -6.93 -52.80 1.79
CA LYS A 271 -7.11 -53.27 3.19
C LYS A 271 -6.88 -54.77 3.34
N ALA A 272 -7.24 -55.58 2.32
CA ALA A 272 -7.11 -57.06 2.37
C ALA A 272 -5.66 -57.53 2.20
N PHE A 273 -4.74 -56.72 1.63
CA PHE A 273 -3.33 -57.06 1.47
C PHE A 273 -2.39 -56.37 2.47
N ARG A 274 -2.91 -55.75 3.54
CA ARG A 274 -2.12 -55.31 4.70
C ARG A 274 -2.44 -56.21 5.90
N GLU A 275 -1.93 -57.43 5.87
CA GLU A 275 -1.53 -58.11 7.08
C GLU A 275 -0.16 -57.57 7.50
N ARG A 276 -0.18 -56.93 8.67
CA ARG A 276 0.90 -56.50 9.54
C ARG A 276 2.18 -56.02 8.93
#